data_81ed5d157cdb381f26e0aa3f6c49a098
#
_entry.id   81ed5d157cdb381f26e0aa3f6c49a098
#
_cell.length_a   1.000
_cell.length_b   1.000
_cell.length_c   1.000
_cell.angle_alpha   90.00
_cell.angle_beta   90.00
_cell.angle_gamma   90.00
#
_symmetry.space_group_name_H-M   'P 1'
#
loop_
_entity.id
_entity.type
_entity.pdbx_description
1 polymer ?
#
loop_
_entity_poly.entity_id
_entity_poly.type
_entity_poly.pdbx_seq_one_letter_code
_entity_poly.pdbx_strand_id
1 'polypeptide(L)'
;MTLAKPSSRPENPNFSSGPCAKRPGWNIDVLKNAPTGRSHRSKECKAKLNEVIVKSKKVLGLPENYLLAIMTGSNTGALEAAMWSLLGSRGVDVLAWENFGKDWVIDVLDQLKIKDVNSYVTDYGILPDLKKVNFKNDVIFTWNGTTAGVRIPNGNWIPENREGLTICDATSGIFAMDIDYSKLDVITWSWQKVLGAEAAHGMLALSPRAVQRLETYVPSWPIPKLFRLANKKKLIKGIFEGGTINTPSMICVEDALDALNWIESVGGTKGLIKISNENLKIVEDWVSKSDWIKFMCEDKNTRSATSITLLIKDEWFTKFNEEEQRGVLKKLFSILDKEGVAKDINGYPKAPPSIRIWGGSTVQNSDMKALLPWIDWAYNSVKNNA
;
A
#
# COMPACT_ATOMS: atom_id res chain seq x y z
N MET A 1 20.00 -33.46 -3.13
CA MET A 1 19.70 -33.93 -1.74
C MET A 1 18.32 -33.43 -1.35
N THR A 2 17.50 -34.29 -0.77
CA THR A 2 16.17 -33.88 -0.30
C THR A 2 16.36 -33.12 1.02
N LEU A 3 15.89 -31.85 1.06
CA LEU A 3 15.90 -31.06 2.30
C LEU A 3 14.98 -31.72 3.34
N ALA A 4 15.43 -31.78 4.59
CA ALA A 4 14.57 -32.20 5.69
C ALA A 4 13.44 -31.19 5.89
N LYS A 5 12.25 -31.72 6.20
CA LYS A 5 11.08 -30.89 6.49
C LYS A 5 11.35 -30.05 7.75
N PRO A 6 11.14 -28.71 7.72
CA PRO A 6 11.35 -27.87 8.90
C PRO A 6 10.41 -28.24 10.05
N SER A 7 10.87 -28.06 11.30
CA SER A 7 10.06 -28.29 12.50
C SER A 7 9.45 -27.01 13.08
N SER A 8 10.15 -25.88 12.98
CA SER A 8 9.66 -24.58 13.45
C SER A 8 8.64 -24.00 12.48
N ARG A 9 7.52 -23.49 12.98
CA ARG A 9 6.43 -22.93 12.19
C ARG A 9 6.21 -21.46 12.56
N PRO A 10 5.76 -20.60 11.61
CA PRO A 10 5.21 -19.30 11.97
C PRO A 10 4.03 -19.47 12.93
N GLU A 11 3.94 -18.61 13.95
CA GLU A 11 2.79 -18.54 14.82
C GLU A 11 1.57 -17.98 14.04
N ASN A 12 1.80 -16.97 13.21
CA ASN A 12 0.81 -16.45 12.28
C ASN A 12 1.23 -16.73 10.83
N PRO A 13 0.51 -17.62 10.11
CA PRO A 13 0.85 -17.98 8.73
C PRO A 13 0.35 -16.99 7.67
N ASN A 14 -0.23 -15.85 8.05
CA ASN A 14 -0.84 -14.89 7.12
C ASN A 14 0.21 -13.88 6.63
N PHE A 15 0.70 -14.07 5.41
CA PHE A 15 1.71 -13.20 4.76
C PHE A 15 1.13 -12.45 3.54
N SER A 16 -0.18 -12.28 3.50
CA SER A 16 -0.89 -11.55 2.44
C SER A 16 -0.43 -10.10 2.34
N SER A 17 -0.26 -9.61 1.12
CA SER A 17 0.03 -8.19 0.85
C SER A 17 -1.22 -7.30 0.77
N GLY A 18 -2.36 -7.80 1.22
CA GLY A 18 -3.60 -7.03 1.38
C GLY A 18 -4.89 -7.80 1.04
N PRO A 19 -5.78 -7.93 2.02
CA PRO A 19 -5.63 -7.53 3.42
C PRO A 19 -4.44 -8.19 4.09
N CYS A 20 -3.74 -7.44 4.95
CA CYS A 20 -2.59 -7.96 5.68
C CYS A 20 -3.02 -8.58 7.02
N ALA A 21 -2.12 -9.36 7.63
CA ALA A 21 -2.36 -9.91 8.95
C ALA A 21 -2.77 -8.82 9.94
N LYS A 22 -3.62 -9.16 10.88
CA LYS A 22 -3.96 -8.30 12.03
C LYS A 22 -2.71 -8.06 12.89
N ARG A 23 -2.73 -6.96 13.66
CA ARG A 23 -1.68 -6.71 14.66
C ARG A 23 -1.49 -7.90 15.62
N PRO A 24 -0.30 -8.10 16.17
CA PRO A 24 -0.09 -9.12 17.19
C PRO A 24 -1.07 -8.98 18.37
N GLY A 25 -1.61 -10.12 18.83
CA GLY A 25 -2.57 -10.15 19.93
C GLY A 25 -3.97 -9.61 19.59
N TRP A 26 -4.28 -9.31 18.34
CA TRP A 26 -5.63 -8.94 17.93
C TRP A 26 -6.59 -10.11 18.15
N ASN A 27 -7.77 -9.83 18.66
CA ASN A 27 -8.88 -10.77 18.73
C ASN A 27 -10.20 -10.03 18.50
N ILE A 28 -11.28 -10.76 18.24
CA ILE A 28 -12.58 -10.20 17.88
C ILE A 28 -13.20 -9.27 18.95
N ASP A 29 -12.78 -9.41 20.20
CA ASP A 29 -13.31 -8.61 21.30
C ASP A 29 -12.98 -7.13 21.20
N VAL A 30 -11.97 -6.76 20.40
CA VAL A 30 -11.64 -5.36 20.12
C VAL A 30 -12.79 -4.61 19.45
N LEU A 31 -13.70 -5.34 18.79
CA LEU A 31 -14.84 -4.80 18.05
C LEU A 31 -16.13 -4.71 18.90
N LYS A 32 -16.15 -5.25 20.12
CA LYS A 32 -17.37 -5.35 20.94
C LYS A 32 -18.03 -4.01 21.27
N ASN A 33 -17.25 -2.93 21.26
CA ASN A 33 -17.73 -1.56 21.55
C ASN A 33 -18.05 -0.77 20.27
N ALA A 34 -18.03 -1.40 19.10
CA ALA A 34 -18.42 -0.73 17.86
C ALA A 34 -19.90 -0.31 17.93
N PRO A 35 -20.24 0.95 17.62
CA PRO A 35 -21.64 1.43 17.69
C PRO A 35 -22.48 0.93 16.50
N THR A 36 -22.69 -0.40 16.45
CA THR A 36 -23.47 -1.06 15.40
C THR A 36 -24.95 -0.69 15.48
N GLY A 37 -25.60 -0.60 14.32
CA GLY A 37 -27.02 -0.23 14.24
C GLY A 37 -27.30 1.24 14.61
N ARG A 38 -26.29 2.08 14.88
CA ARG A 38 -26.44 3.50 15.16
C ARG A 38 -26.24 4.34 13.89
N SER A 39 -26.88 5.48 13.84
CA SER A 39 -26.60 6.44 12.78
C SER A 39 -25.16 6.94 12.86
N HIS A 40 -24.40 6.84 11.76
CA HIS A 40 -23.04 7.40 11.68
C HIS A 40 -23.00 8.93 11.87
N ARG A 41 -24.16 9.60 11.83
CA ARG A 41 -24.33 11.03 12.10
C ARG A 41 -24.56 11.32 13.59
N SER A 42 -24.74 10.31 14.44
CA SER A 42 -24.85 10.50 15.89
C SER A 42 -23.56 11.11 16.44
N LYS A 43 -23.66 11.79 17.59
CA LYS A 43 -22.48 12.39 18.25
C LYS A 43 -21.38 11.36 18.53
N GLU A 44 -21.78 10.18 18.99
CA GLU A 44 -20.87 9.06 19.29
C GLU A 44 -20.11 8.57 18.04
N CYS A 45 -20.84 8.26 16.96
CA CYS A 45 -20.22 7.75 15.73
C CYS A 45 -19.32 8.82 15.07
N LYS A 46 -19.75 10.08 15.05
CA LYS A 46 -18.90 11.18 14.55
C LYS A 46 -17.65 11.36 15.40
N ALA A 47 -17.73 11.20 16.70
CA ALA A 47 -16.55 11.26 17.57
C ALA A 47 -15.53 10.18 17.24
N LYS A 48 -15.95 8.92 17.02
CA LYS A 48 -15.06 7.82 16.59
C LYS A 48 -14.45 8.06 15.21
N LEU A 49 -15.24 8.52 14.25
CA LEU A 49 -14.72 8.89 12.91
C LEU A 49 -13.67 9.99 13.00
N ASN A 50 -13.93 11.04 13.79
CA ASN A 50 -12.97 12.10 14.01
C ASN A 50 -11.73 11.62 14.78
N GLU A 51 -11.89 10.68 15.71
CA GLU A 51 -10.77 10.07 16.45
C GLU A 51 -9.80 9.34 15.51
N VAL A 52 -10.30 8.60 14.51
CA VAL A 52 -9.45 7.99 13.47
C VAL A 52 -8.65 9.06 12.73
N ILE A 53 -9.29 10.18 12.35
CA ILE A 53 -8.62 11.29 11.66
C ILE A 53 -7.50 11.87 12.54
N VAL A 54 -7.83 12.24 13.78
CA VAL A 54 -6.89 12.88 14.71
C VAL A 54 -5.72 11.95 15.04
N LYS A 55 -5.99 10.69 15.37
CA LYS A 55 -4.94 9.70 15.67
C LYS A 55 -4.05 9.42 14.47
N SER A 56 -4.62 9.26 13.28
CA SER A 56 -3.84 9.06 12.05
C SER A 56 -2.90 10.23 11.79
N LYS A 57 -3.37 11.47 11.90
CA LYS A 57 -2.52 12.68 11.77
C LYS A 57 -1.37 12.67 12.78
N LYS A 58 -1.69 12.40 14.04
CA LYS A 58 -0.72 12.37 15.14
C LYS A 58 0.35 11.30 14.94
N VAL A 59 -0.06 10.07 14.68
CA VAL A 59 0.85 8.91 14.54
C VAL A 59 1.77 9.08 13.33
N LEU A 60 1.26 9.60 12.22
CA LEU A 60 2.04 9.87 11.01
C LEU A 60 2.93 11.13 11.14
N GLY A 61 2.61 12.05 12.04
CA GLY A 61 3.25 13.36 12.09
C GLY A 61 2.92 14.21 10.86
N LEU A 62 1.69 14.11 10.33
CA LEU A 62 1.27 14.95 9.21
C LEU A 62 1.30 16.43 9.62
N PRO A 63 1.69 17.36 8.73
CA PRO A 63 1.67 18.79 9.02
C PRO A 63 0.30 19.23 9.56
N GLU A 64 0.28 20.12 10.55
CA GLU A 64 -0.96 20.55 11.23
C GLU A 64 -2.00 21.14 10.27
N ASN A 65 -1.54 21.85 9.24
CA ASN A 65 -2.37 22.49 8.24
C ASN A 65 -2.88 21.56 7.14
N TYR A 66 -2.55 20.25 7.18
CA TYR A 66 -3.14 19.27 6.28
C TYR A 66 -4.54 18.88 6.76
N LEU A 67 -5.46 18.76 5.82
CA LEU A 67 -6.78 18.20 6.06
C LEU A 67 -6.76 16.69 5.81
N LEU A 68 -7.47 15.91 6.63
CA LEU A 68 -7.56 14.46 6.49
C LEU A 68 -9.03 14.02 6.51
N ALA A 69 -9.42 13.19 5.53
CA ALA A 69 -10.78 12.66 5.39
C ALA A 69 -10.77 11.12 5.32
N ILE A 70 -11.88 10.52 5.77
CA ILE A 70 -12.22 9.12 5.54
C ILE A 70 -13.05 9.04 4.27
N MET A 71 -12.57 8.28 3.27
CA MET A 71 -13.18 8.15 1.95
C MET A 71 -13.79 6.76 1.76
N THR A 72 -14.73 6.64 0.85
CA THR A 72 -15.31 5.34 0.45
C THR A 72 -14.43 4.65 -0.59
N GLY A 73 -14.53 3.33 -0.70
CA GLY A 73 -13.91 2.56 -1.77
C GLY A 73 -12.41 2.30 -1.58
N SER A 74 -11.94 2.21 -0.33
CA SER A 74 -10.55 1.98 0.01
C SER A 74 -9.62 3.07 -0.60
N ASN A 75 -8.35 2.76 -0.85
CA ASN A 75 -7.44 3.71 -1.50
C ASN A 75 -7.87 4.07 -2.92
N THR A 76 -8.45 3.12 -3.66
CA THR A 76 -8.94 3.38 -5.03
C THR A 76 -9.89 4.57 -5.04
N GLY A 77 -10.94 4.53 -4.21
CA GLY A 77 -11.88 5.64 -4.16
C GLY A 77 -11.29 6.94 -3.60
N ALA A 78 -10.30 6.87 -2.70
CA ALA A 78 -9.62 8.06 -2.16
C ALA A 78 -8.76 8.76 -3.24
N LEU A 79 -7.98 7.99 -4.00
CA LEU A 79 -7.12 8.54 -5.04
C LEU A 79 -7.92 9.02 -6.25
N GLU A 80 -8.90 8.25 -6.72
CA GLU A 80 -9.81 8.68 -7.79
C GLU A 80 -10.55 9.96 -7.39
N ALA A 81 -11.05 10.08 -6.15
CA ALA A 81 -11.68 11.31 -5.68
C ALA A 81 -10.73 12.52 -5.78
N ALA A 82 -9.45 12.33 -5.45
CA ALA A 82 -8.44 13.37 -5.61
C ALA A 82 -8.20 13.69 -7.10
N MET A 83 -7.99 12.68 -7.93
CA MET A 83 -7.72 12.84 -9.37
C MET A 83 -8.88 13.54 -10.08
N TRP A 84 -10.12 13.07 -9.88
CA TRP A 84 -11.31 13.67 -10.48
C TRP A 84 -11.57 15.11 -10.02
N SER A 85 -11.18 15.47 -8.82
CA SER A 85 -11.43 16.80 -8.23
C SER A 85 -10.30 17.80 -8.49
N LEU A 86 -9.06 17.36 -8.71
CA LEU A 86 -7.88 18.23 -8.72
C LEU A 86 -7.20 18.36 -10.08
N LEU A 87 -7.27 17.31 -10.94
CA LEU A 87 -6.58 17.29 -12.22
C LEU A 87 -7.26 18.14 -13.30
N GLY A 88 -6.51 18.47 -14.36
CA GLY A 88 -7.00 19.15 -15.56
C GLY A 88 -6.73 20.65 -15.59
N SER A 89 -6.18 21.24 -14.54
CA SER A 89 -5.74 22.62 -14.57
C SER A 89 -4.32 22.79 -15.10
N ARG A 90 -3.56 21.69 -15.17
CA ARG A 90 -2.17 21.59 -15.67
C ARG A 90 -1.99 20.28 -16.43
N GLY A 91 -0.89 20.11 -17.14
CA GLY A 91 -0.44 18.84 -17.62
C GLY A 91 -0.22 17.86 -16.46
N VAL A 92 -0.08 16.57 -16.77
CA VAL A 92 0.11 15.50 -15.78
C VAL A 92 1.35 14.68 -16.12
N ASP A 93 2.20 14.47 -15.14
CA ASP A 93 3.26 13.47 -15.15
C ASP A 93 2.80 12.28 -14.29
N VAL A 94 2.66 11.09 -14.88
CA VAL A 94 2.22 9.89 -14.15
C VAL A 94 3.27 8.81 -14.22
N LEU A 95 3.66 8.25 -13.05
CA LEU A 95 4.70 7.24 -12.94
C LEU A 95 4.10 5.88 -12.57
N ALA A 96 4.54 4.82 -13.26
CA ALA A 96 4.09 3.46 -12.99
C ALA A 96 5.21 2.44 -13.23
N TRP A 97 5.34 1.48 -12.31
CA TRP A 97 6.31 0.38 -12.41
C TRP A 97 5.71 -0.95 -11.92
N GLU A 98 4.39 -0.95 -11.76
CA GLU A 98 3.62 -2.12 -11.35
C GLU A 98 2.12 -1.90 -11.65
N ASN A 99 1.28 -2.86 -11.30
CA ASN A 99 -0.11 -2.88 -11.72
C ASN A 99 -0.94 -1.69 -11.25
N PHE A 100 -0.87 -1.33 -9.96
CA PHE A 100 -1.69 -0.24 -9.40
C PHE A 100 -1.30 1.12 -9.99
N GLY A 101 0.00 1.37 -10.14
CA GLY A 101 0.46 2.57 -10.85
C GLY A 101 -0.03 2.62 -12.30
N LYS A 102 -0.10 1.47 -13.01
CA LYS A 102 -0.66 1.39 -14.36
C LYS A 102 -2.16 1.69 -14.39
N ASP A 103 -2.92 1.30 -13.37
CA ASP A 103 -4.33 1.65 -13.28
C ASP A 103 -4.52 3.19 -13.16
N TRP A 104 -3.65 3.90 -12.45
CA TRP A 104 -3.64 5.38 -12.42
C TRP A 104 -3.29 6.01 -13.78
N VAL A 105 -2.41 5.38 -14.55
CA VAL A 105 -2.13 5.82 -15.94
C VAL A 105 -3.39 5.68 -16.80
N ILE A 106 -4.13 4.57 -16.68
CA ILE A 106 -5.41 4.34 -17.38
C ILE A 106 -6.43 5.40 -17.00
N ASP A 107 -6.55 5.74 -15.73
CA ASP A 107 -7.47 6.77 -15.27
C ASP A 107 -7.18 8.13 -15.89
N VAL A 108 -5.91 8.53 -15.94
CA VAL A 108 -5.50 9.80 -16.54
C VAL A 108 -5.76 9.83 -18.04
N LEU A 109 -5.39 8.78 -18.76
CA LEU A 109 -5.42 8.75 -20.23
C LEU A 109 -6.79 8.40 -20.79
N ASP A 110 -7.43 7.35 -20.24
CA ASP A 110 -8.61 6.73 -20.84
C ASP A 110 -9.91 7.21 -20.19
N GLN A 111 -9.92 7.47 -18.89
CA GLN A 111 -11.10 7.88 -18.15
C GLN A 111 -11.25 9.41 -18.13
N LEU A 112 -10.24 10.12 -17.62
CA LEU A 112 -10.21 11.59 -17.59
C LEU A 112 -9.86 12.20 -18.93
N LYS A 113 -9.22 11.43 -19.83
CA LYS A 113 -8.86 11.84 -21.21
C LYS A 113 -8.02 13.12 -21.24
N ILE A 114 -7.13 13.27 -20.26
CA ILE A 114 -6.20 14.40 -20.21
C ILE A 114 -5.24 14.30 -21.41
N LYS A 115 -5.02 15.42 -22.11
CA LYS A 115 -4.23 15.43 -23.37
C LYS A 115 -2.75 15.71 -23.14
N ASP A 116 -2.44 16.58 -22.19
CA ASP A 116 -1.07 16.96 -21.85
C ASP A 116 -0.56 16.01 -20.73
N VAL A 117 -0.02 14.85 -21.14
CA VAL A 117 0.42 13.80 -20.22
C VAL A 117 1.77 13.26 -20.63
N ASN A 118 2.68 13.19 -19.66
CA ASN A 118 3.91 12.41 -19.73
C ASN A 118 3.73 11.15 -18.85
N SER A 119 3.73 9.96 -19.44
CA SER A 119 3.70 8.72 -18.68
C SER A 119 5.06 8.05 -18.64
N TYR A 120 5.56 7.82 -17.43
CA TYR A 120 6.84 7.15 -17.16
C TYR A 120 6.56 5.74 -16.67
N VAL A 121 6.42 4.81 -17.61
CA VAL A 121 6.10 3.40 -17.31
C VAL A 121 7.34 2.55 -17.52
N THR A 122 7.69 1.76 -16.50
CA THR A 122 8.78 0.79 -16.57
C THR A 122 8.29 -0.62 -16.28
N ASP A 123 9.16 -1.59 -16.52
CA ASP A 123 8.90 -2.99 -16.19
C ASP A 123 8.91 -3.23 -14.67
N TYR A 124 8.33 -4.35 -14.25
CA TYR A 124 8.34 -4.77 -12.86
C TYR A 124 9.77 -4.89 -12.33
N GLY A 125 9.99 -4.41 -11.13
CA GLY A 125 11.30 -4.42 -10.47
C GLY A 125 12.18 -3.19 -10.74
N ILE A 126 11.76 -2.28 -11.64
CA ILE A 126 12.53 -1.13 -12.10
C ILE A 126 11.79 0.18 -11.79
N LEU A 127 12.40 1.06 -10.98
CA LEU A 127 11.87 2.41 -10.74
C LEU A 127 12.08 3.28 -11.99
N PRO A 128 11.09 4.07 -12.44
CA PRO A 128 11.29 5.08 -13.47
C PRO A 128 12.36 6.11 -13.09
N ASP A 129 12.98 6.72 -14.10
CA ASP A 129 13.96 7.81 -13.88
C ASP A 129 13.24 9.08 -13.35
N LEU A 130 13.33 9.28 -12.04
CA LEU A 130 12.67 10.38 -11.34
C LEU A 130 13.20 11.77 -11.76
N LYS A 131 14.39 11.86 -12.39
CA LYS A 131 14.98 13.12 -12.88
C LYS A 131 14.25 13.68 -14.10
N LYS A 132 13.47 12.86 -14.79
CA LYS A 132 12.71 13.26 -15.98
C LYS A 132 11.39 13.92 -15.65
N VAL A 133 10.93 13.87 -14.40
CA VAL A 133 9.62 14.39 -13.98
C VAL A 133 9.58 15.91 -14.08
N ASN A 134 8.53 16.42 -14.73
CA ASN A 134 8.29 17.84 -14.89
C ASN A 134 7.35 18.37 -13.81
N PHE A 135 7.89 19.00 -12.79
CA PHE A 135 7.13 19.54 -11.68
C PHE A 135 6.33 20.83 -11.97
N LYS A 136 6.29 21.30 -13.23
CA LYS A 136 5.25 22.26 -13.68
C LYS A 136 3.91 21.57 -13.84
N ASN A 137 3.90 20.27 -14.11
CA ASN A 137 2.74 19.41 -14.19
C ASN A 137 2.33 18.88 -12.80
N ASP A 138 1.07 18.44 -12.67
CA ASP A 138 0.65 17.63 -11.54
C ASP A 138 1.28 16.24 -11.66
N VAL A 139 1.86 15.72 -10.58
CA VAL A 139 2.64 14.47 -10.59
C VAL A 139 1.91 13.39 -9.80
N ILE A 140 1.62 12.25 -10.45
CA ILE A 140 0.93 11.11 -9.82
C ILE A 140 1.89 9.92 -9.76
N PHE A 141 2.00 9.31 -8.58
CA PHE A 141 2.86 8.14 -8.38
C PHE A 141 2.45 7.33 -7.16
N THR A 142 2.84 6.05 -7.12
CA THR A 142 2.79 5.22 -5.91
C THR A 142 4.08 5.40 -5.11
N TRP A 143 4.00 5.50 -3.78
CA TRP A 143 5.23 5.51 -2.96
C TRP A 143 5.90 4.15 -2.96
N ASN A 144 5.11 3.09 -2.98
CA ASN A 144 5.57 1.71 -2.95
C ASN A 144 4.73 0.82 -3.89
N GLY A 145 5.39 0.19 -4.85
CA GLY A 145 4.75 -0.74 -5.78
C GLY A 145 4.49 -2.11 -5.14
N THR A 146 3.25 -2.33 -4.75
CA THR A 146 2.82 -3.54 -4.01
C THR A 146 3.05 -4.83 -4.78
N THR A 147 3.05 -4.79 -6.12
CA THR A 147 3.16 -5.99 -6.95
C THR A 147 4.56 -6.19 -7.54
N ALA A 148 5.45 -5.20 -7.41
CA ALA A 148 6.80 -5.21 -7.96
C ALA A 148 7.91 -5.22 -6.91
N GLY A 149 7.59 -4.93 -5.64
CA GLY A 149 8.60 -4.84 -4.58
C GLY A 149 9.56 -3.64 -4.73
N VAL A 150 9.13 -2.58 -5.41
CA VAL A 150 9.93 -1.37 -5.68
C VAL A 150 9.27 -0.16 -5.01
N ARG A 151 10.07 0.68 -4.35
CA ARG A 151 9.60 1.90 -3.69
C ARG A 151 10.36 3.14 -4.13
N ILE A 152 9.79 4.28 -3.92
CA ILE A 152 10.50 5.57 -3.95
C ILE A 152 11.53 5.57 -2.80
N PRO A 153 12.81 5.90 -3.07
CA PRO A 153 13.85 5.86 -2.03
C PRO A 153 13.66 6.93 -0.94
N ASN A 154 13.25 8.13 -1.33
CA ASN A 154 13.00 9.29 -0.45
C ASN A 154 12.29 10.40 -1.23
N GLY A 155 11.94 11.52 -0.54
CA GLY A 155 11.29 12.69 -1.15
C GLY A 155 12.22 13.72 -1.81
N ASN A 156 13.55 13.50 -1.83
CA ASN A 156 14.52 14.52 -2.27
C ASN A 156 14.42 14.87 -3.76
N TRP A 157 13.83 14.00 -4.58
CA TRP A 157 13.59 14.24 -6.00
C TRP A 157 12.46 15.25 -6.25
N ILE A 158 11.64 15.54 -5.24
CA ILE A 158 10.52 16.48 -5.32
C ILE A 158 11.01 17.86 -4.89
N PRO A 159 11.07 18.86 -5.79
CA PRO A 159 11.51 20.20 -5.46
C PRO A 159 10.48 20.92 -4.58
N GLU A 160 10.96 21.86 -3.76
CA GLU A 160 10.08 22.70 -2.95
C GLU A 160 9.30 23.69 -3.82
N ASN A 161 9.97 24.31 -4.77
CA ASN A 161 9.40 25.31 -5.69
C ASN A 161 8.75 24.64 -6.90
N ARG A 162 7.84 23.69 -6.67
CA ARG A 162 7.05 23.05 -7.72
C ARG A 162 5.76 23.84 -8.01
N GLU A 163 5.35 23.88 -9.27
CA GLU A 163 4.09 24.52 -9.66
C GLU A 163 2.90 23.55 -9.57
N GLY A 164 3.11 22.31 -10.03
CA GLY A 164 2.11 21.24 -9.97
C GLY A 164 1.92 20.67 -8.56
N LEU A 165 0.84 19.92 -8.39
CA LEU A 165 0.57 19.14 -7.17
C LEU A 165 1.28 17.78 -7.25
N THR A 166 1.77 17.29 -6.12
CA THR A 166 2.26 15.92 -5.97
C THR A 166 1.19 15.07 -5.33
N ILE A 167 0.71 14.06 -6.06
CA ILE A 167 -0.41 13.18 -5.69
C ILE A 167 0.16 11.77 -5.50
N CYS A 168 0.18 11.30 -4.28
CA CYS A 168 0.85 10.07 -3.89
C CYS A 168 -0.12 9.01 -3.35
N ASP A 169 -0.14 7.85 -4.02
CA ASP A 169 -0.65 6.62 -3.43
C ASP A 169 0.42 6.06 -2.49
N ALA A 170 0.20 6.21 -1.18
CA ALA A 170 1.12 5.73 -0.15
C ALA A 170 0.68 4.39 0.48
N THR A 171 -0.31 3.74 -0.07
CA THR A 171 -1.08 2.63 0.55
C THR A 171 -0.23 1.55 1.18
N SER A 172 0.76 1.03 0.48
CA SER A 172 1.60 -0.06 1.01
C SER A 172 2.95 0.40 1.58
N GLY A 173 3.17 1.71 1.61
CA GLY A 173 4.39 2.32 2.16
C GLY A 173 4.18 3.10 3.45
N ILE A 174 3.01 3.74 3.59
CA ILE A 174 2.69 4.56 4.77
C ILE A 174 2.75 3.72 6.06
N PHE A 175 3.18 4.30 7.15
CA PHE A 175 3.50 3.67 8.45
C PHE A 175 4.71 2.71 8.46
N ALA A 176 5.22 2.27 7.28
CA ALA A 176 6.34 1.33 7.19
C ALA A 176 7.60 1.92 6.54
N MET A 177 7.50 3.12 5.99
CA MET A 177 8.60 3.81 5.31
C MET A 177 8.68 5.25 5.79
N ASP A 178 9.89 5.79 5.79
CA ASP A 178 10.10 7.22 6.08
C ASP A 178 9.65 8.05 4.88
N ILE A 179 8.61 8.86 5.09
CA ILE A 179 7.98 9.69 4.06
C ILE A 179 8.01 11.15 4.53
N ASP A 180 8.63 12.02 3.74
CA ASP A 180 8.52 13.45 3.95
C ASP A 180 7.16 13.96 3.42
N TYR A 181 6.20 14.03 4.30
CA TYR A 181 4.85 14.45 3.95
C TYR A 181 4.76 15.89 3.46
N SER A 182 5.72 16.76 3.81
CA SER A 182 5.75 18.17 3.35
C SER A 182 5.96 18.29 1.84
N LYS A 183 6.51 17.26 1.21
CA LYS A 183 6.69 17.16 -0.25
C LYS A 183 5.46 16.68 -1.01
N LEU A 184 4.39 16.27 -0.31
CA LEU A 184 3.22 15.62 -0.90
C LEU A 184 1.98 16.50 -0.72
N ASP A 185 1.32 16.89 -1.81
CA ASP A 185 0.12 17.72 -1.74
C ASP A 185 -1.15 16.89 -1.51
N VAL A 186 -1.15 15.66 -2.01
CA VAL A 186 -2.20 14.66 -1.76
C VAL A 186 -1.54 13.36 -1.36
N ILE A 187 -2.03 12.77 -0.27
CA ILE A 187 -1.56 11.47 0.22
C ILE A 187 -2.78 10.58 0.44
N THR A 188 -2.78 9.41 -0.18
CA THR A 188 -3.88 8.46 -0.01
C THR A 188 -3.37 7.11 0.48
N TRP A 189 -4.19 6.45 1.29
CA TRP A 189 -3.93 5.09 1.77
C TRP A 189 -5.23 4.42 2.22
N SER A 190 -5.11 3.16 2.59
CA SER A 190 -6.21 2.38 3.16
C SER A 190 -5.76 1.57 4.37
N TRP A 191 -6.71 1.10 5.17
CA TRP A 191 -6.42 0.53 6.49
C TRP A 191 -5.90 -0.91 6.44
N GLN A 192 -6.18 -1.66 5.37
CA GLN A 192 -5.88 -3.10 5.26
C GLN A 192 -4.42 -3.47 4.97
N LYS A 193 -3.50 -2.50 4.93
CA LYS A 193 -2.08 -2.73 4.66
C LYS A 193 -1.26 -2.74 5.94
N VAL A 194 -0.41 -1.75 6.16
CA VAL A 194 0.52 -1.73 7.31
C VAL A 194 -0.21 -1.69 8.65
N LEU A 195 -1.39 -1.06 8.71
CA LEU A 195 -2.24 -1.08 9.90
C LEU A 195 -2.79 -2.47 10.24
N GLY A 196 -2.96 -3.34 9.24
CA GLY A 196 -3.59 -4.65 9.42
C GLY A 196 -5.07 -4.58 9.85
N ALA A 197 -5.71 -3.42 9.66
CA ALA A 197 -7.15 -3.28 9.91
C ALA A 197 -7.98 -3.73 8.69
N GLU A 198 -9.30 -3.77 8.82
CA GLU A 198 -10.18 -4.13 7.70
C GLU A 198 -10.21 -3.04 6.63
N ALA A 199 -10.40 -3.46 5.37
CA ALA A 199 -10.55 -2.59 4.20
C ALA A 199 -11.81 -1.69 4.28
N ALA A 200 -12.44 -1.43 3.17
CA ALA A 200 -13.64 -0.62 2.94
C ALA A 200 -13.41 0.89 2.87
N HIS A 201 -12.53 1.47 3.69
CA HIS A 201 -12.29 2.91 3.71
C HIS A 201 -10.89 3.27 3.23
N GLY A 202 -10.80 4.38 2.49
CA GLY A 202 -9.58 5.08 2.17
C GLY A 202 -9.38 6.28 3.09
N MET A 203 -8.15 6.76 3.14
CA MET A 203 -7.79 8.01 3.78
C MET A 203 -7.26 8.96 2.72
N LEU A 204 -7.62 10.22 2.83
CA LEU A 204 -7.22 11.30 1.93
C LEU A 204 -6.69 12.48 2.72
N ALA A 205 -5.40 12.73 2.64
CA ALA A 205 -4.77 13.94 3.19
C ALA A 205 -4.56 14.97 2.08
N LEU A 206 -4.88 16.23 2.36
CA LEU A 206 -4.72 17.36 1.45
C LEU A 206 -3.85 18.44 2.07
N SER A 207 -2.82 18.87 1.36
CA SER A 207 -2.03 20.06 1.70
C SER A 207 -2.85 21.34 1.49
N PRO A 208 -2.43 22.50 2.04
CA PRO A 208 -3.03 23.79 1.73
C PRO A 208 -3.04 24.10 0.21
N ARG A 209 -2.04 23.64 -0.56
CA ARG A 209 -1.99 23.82 -2.01
C ARG A 209 -3.09 23.02 -2.71
N ALA A 210 -3.33 21.78 -2.29
CA ALA A 210 -4.42 20.97 -2.82
C ALA A 210 -5.80 21.57 -2.48
N VAL A 211 -5.97 22.08 -1.25
CA VAL A 211 -7.19 22.80 -0.84
C VAL A 211 -7.39 24.04 -1.68
N GLN A 212 -6.36 24.85 -1.88
CA GLN A 212 -6.41 26.04 -2.74
C GLN A 212 -6.83 25.68 -4.17
N ARG A 213 -6.33 24.55 -4.73
CA ARG A 213 -6.76 24.07 -6.06
C ARG A 213 -8.26 23.79 -6.09
N LEU A 214 -8.82 23.12 -5.07
CA LEU A 214 -10.27 22.85 -4.97
C LEU A 214 -11.11 24.14 -4.89
N GLU A 215 -10.57 25.20 -4.32
CA GLU A 215 -11.26 26.49 -4.13
C GLU A 215 -11.10 27.44 -5.32
N THR A 216 -10.16 27.17 -6.22
CA THR A 216 -9.88 28.05 -7.37
C THR A 216 -10.23 27.42 -8.73
N TYR A 217 -10.25 26.10 -8.82
CA TYR A 217 -10.45 25.36 -10.06
C TYR A 217 -11.69 24.46 -10.00
N VAL A 218 -12.34 24.27 -11.15
CA VAL A 218 -13.43 23.30 -11.36
C VAL A 218 -13.09 22.49 -12.60
N PRO A 219 -12.97 21.16 -12.49
CA PRO A 219 -12.75 20.30 -13.64
C PRO A 219 -13.86 20.40 -14.70
N SER A 220 -13.51 20.19 -15.96
CA SER A 220 -14.46 20.25 -17.09
C SER A 220 -15.35 19.01 -17.23
N TRP A 221 -15.01 17.94 -16.55
CA TRP A 221 -15.75 16.66 -16.58
C TRP A 221 -16.72 16.54 -15.41
N PRO A 222 -17.75 15.67 -15.53
CA PRO A 222 -18.65 15.36 -14.43
C PRO A 222 -17.90 14.67 -13.27
N ILE A 223 -18.13 15.14 -12.05
CA ILE A 223 -17.58 14.52 -10.84
C ILE A 223 -18.68 13.71 -10.16
N PRO A 224 -18.56 12.37 -10.04
CA PRO A 224 -19.47 11.55 -9.27
C PRO A 224 -19.61 12.05 -7.82
N LYS A 225 -20.78 11.87 -7.21
CA LYS A 225 -21.02 12.33 -5.83
C LYS A 225 -19.94 11.87 -4.84
N LEU A 226 -19.48 10.64 -4.98
CA LEU A 226 -18.48 10.02 -4.08
C LEU A 226 -17.08 10.68 -4.20
N PHE A 227 -16.81 11.36 -5.30
CA PHE A 227 -15.53 12.01 -5.58
C PHE A 227 -15.54 13.52 -5.35
N ARG A 228 -16.68 14.11 -4.95
CA ARG A 228 -16.80 15.55 -4.76
C ARG A 228 -16.17 15.99 -3.46
N LEU A 229 -15.02 16.64 -3.55
CA LEU A 229 -14.32 17.24 -2.41
C LEU A 229 -14.71 18.72 -2.22
N ALA A 230 -15.22 19.35 -3.28
CA ALA A 230 -15.72 20.73 -3.26
C ALA A 230 -17.04 20.86 -4.05
N ASN A 231 -17.81 21.89 -3.76
CA ASN A 231 -19.01 22.27 -4.49
C ASN A 231 -18.89 23.74 -4.92
N LYS A 232 -18.84 24.00 -6.23
CA LYS A 232 -18.70 25.36 -6.79
C LYS A 232 -17.57 26.15 -6.12
N LYS A 233 -16.37 25.56 -6.08
CA LYS A 233 -15.16 26.12 -5.43
C LYS A 233 -15.27 26.33 -3.91
N LYS A 234 -16.20 25.69 -3.24
CA LYS A 234 -16.30 25.67 -1.78
C LYS A 234 -15.96 24.27 -1.26
N LEU A 235 -14.91 24.16 -0.46
CA LEU A 235 -14.52 22.91 0.16
C LEU A 235 -15.66 22.34 1.01
N ILE A 236 -15.90 21.02 0.92
CA ILE A 236 -16.87 20.30 1.76
C ILE A 236 -16.21 19.98 3.10
N LYS A 237 -16.11 20.97 3.99
CA LYS A 237 -15.36 20.89 5.25
C LYS A 237 -15.74 19.70 6.12
N GLY A 238 -17.03 19.36 6.15
CA GLY A 238 -17.54 18.30 7.04
C GLY A 238 -16.88 16.94 6.86
N ILE A 239 -16.36 16.61 5.66
CA ILE A 239 -15.66 15.32 5.44
C ILE A 239 -14.31 15.24 6.16
N PHE A 240 -13.72 16.37 6.51
CA PHE A 240 -12.46 16.46 7.26
C PHE A 240 -12.68 16.62 8.78
N GLU A 241 -13.93 16.55 9.24
CA GLU A 241 -14.37 16.75 10.62
C GLU A 241 -15.17 15.53 11.14
N GLY A 242 -14.88 14.33 10.60
CA GLY A 242 -15.59 13.10 10.96
C GLY A 242 -16.93 12.90 10.26
N GLY A 243 -17.30 13.76 9.30
CA GLY A 243 -18.35 13.46 8.34
C GLY A 243 -17.83 12.52 7.24
N THR A 244 -18.74 11.79 6.59
CA THR A 244 -18.41 10.93 5.46
C THR A 244 -19.37 11.21 4.30
N ILE A 245 -18.90 11.00 3.07
CA ILE A 245 -19.72 11.23 1.86
C ILE A 245 -20.90 10.27 1.81
N ASN A 246 -20.68 9.02 2.27
CA ASN A 246 -21.70 7.97 2.39
C ASN A 246 -21.63 7.32 3.78
N THR A 247 -22.47 6.32 4.04
CA THR A 247 -22.50 5.59 5.31
C THR A 247 -21.26 4.70 5.44
N PRO A 248 -20.42 4.92 6.48
CA PRO A 248 -19.23 4.11 6.73
C PRO A 248 -19.58 2.83 7.53
N SER A 249 -18.65 1.89 7.58
CA SER A 249 -18.72 0.75 8.48
C SER A 249 -18.12 1.11 9.84
N MET A 250 -18.95 1.17 10.89
CA MET A 250 -18.46 1.46 12.25
C MET A 250 -17.63 0.32 12.84
N ILE A 251 -17.79 -0.92 12.37
CA ILE A 251 -16.92 -2.04 12.73
C ILE A 251 -15.51 -1.82 12.19
N CYS A 252 -15.37 -1.43 10.93
CA CYS A 252 -14.05 -1.12 10.35
C CYS A 252 -13.40 0.11 11.00
N VAL A 253 -14.21 1.08 11.46
CA VAL A 253 -13.73 2.26 12.21
C VAL A 253 -13.16 1.83 13.57
N GLU A 254 -13.84 0.93 14.28
CA GLU A 254 -13.35 0.39 15.56
C GLU A 254 -12.06 -0.38 15.40
N ASP A 255 -11.97 -1.22 14.38
CA ASP A 255 -10.78 -2.00 14.04
C ASP A 255 -9.59 -1.09 13.67
N ALA A 256 -9.84 -0.01 12.92
CA ALA A 256 -8.81 0.98 12.62
C ALA A 256 -8.34 1.74 13.87
N LEU A 257 -9.23 2.05 14.81
CA LEU A 257 -8.86 2.67 16.08
C LEU A 257 -8.00 1.73 16.94
N ASP A 258 -8.34 0.45 16.99
CA ASP A 258 -7.53 -0.57 17.68
C ASP A 258 -6.11 -0.64 17.09
N ALA A 259 -5.99 -0.68 15.77
CA ALA A 259 -4.70 -0.68 15.08
C ALA A 259 -3.88 0.60 15.35
N LEU A 260 -4.52 1.78 15.34
CA LEU A 260 -3.86 3.05 15.64
C LEU A 260 -3.38 3.12 17.10
N ASN A 261 -4.15 2.57 18.05
CA ASN A 261 -3.75 2.46 19.44
C ASN A 261 -2.53 1.53 19.62
N TRP A 262 -2.52 0.42 18.88
CA TRP A 262 -1.37 -0.49 18.87
C TRP A 262 -0.09 0.20 18.38
N ILE A 263 -0.17 1.03 17.34
CA ILE A 263 1.00 1.77 16.83
C ILE A 263 1.63 2.62 17.94
N GLU A 264 0.82 3.33 18.71
CA GLU A 264 1.34 4.13 19.85
C GLU A 264 2.09 3.24 20.86
N SER A 265 1.59 2.02 21.11
CA SER A 265 2.20 1.09 22.09
C SER A 265 3.55 0.51 21.64
N VAL A 266 3.83 0.45 20.32
CA VAL A 266 5.08 -0.10 19.78
C VAL A 266 6.10 0.98 19.39
N GLY A 267 5.93 2.21 19.87
CA GLY A 267 6.86 3.31 19.62
C GLY A 267 6.53 4.17 18.40
N GLY A 268 5.27 4.20 17.99
CA GLY A 268 4.79 4.99 16.86
C GLY A 268 5.26 4.45 15.51
N THR A 269 5.18 5.30 14.49
CA THR A 269 5.60 4.95 13.12
C THR A 269 7.06 4.49 13.06
N LYS A 270 7.95 5.07 13.88
CA LYS A 270 9.37 4.64 13.93
C LYS A 270 9.51 3.16 14.35
N GLY A 271 8.70 2.70 15.31
CA GLY A 271 8.67 1.29 15.71
C GLY A 271 8.22 0.37 14.57
N LEU A 272 7.17 0.76 13.82
CA LEU A 272 6.70 -0.01 12.67
C LEU A 272 7.71 -0.06 11.53
N ILE A 273 8.37 1.06 11.23
CA ILE A 273 9.45 1.13 10.23
C ILE A 273 10.59 0.19 10.61
N LYS A 274 10.98 0.17 11.89
CA LYS A 274 12.03 -0.72 12.39
C LYS A 274 11.66 -2.18 12.15
N ILE A 275 10.47 -2.63 12.55
CA ILE A 275 10.01 -4.01 12.37
C ILE A 275 10.01 -4.39 10.88
N SER A 276 9.49 -3.51 10.00
CA SER A 276 9.43 -3.77 8.57
C SER A 276 10.83 -3.89 7.94
N ASN A 277 11.76 -3.03 8.34
CA ASN A 277 13.15 -3.09 7.87
C ASN A 277 13.88 -4.35 8.37
N GLU A 278 13.60 -4.77 9.61
CA GLU A 278 14.14 -6.03 10.15
C GLU A 278 13.60 -7.25 9.38
N ASN A 279 12.30 -7.25 9.02
CA ASN A 279 11.72 -8.29 8.16
C ASN A 279 12.41 -8.34 6.78
N LEU A 280 12.60 -7.19 6.14
CA LEU A 280 13.35 -7.13 4.88
C LEU A 280 14.77 -7.68 5.05
N LYS A 281 15.48 -7.29 6.10
CA LYS A 281 16.84 -7.75 6.37
C LYS A 281 16.92 -9.26 6.54
N ILE A 282 15.95 -9.89 7.23
CA ILE A 282 15.86 -11.34 7.38
C ILE A 282 15.76 -12.01 5.99
N VAL A 283 14.91 -11.48 5.11
CA VAL A 283 14.76 -12.01 3.74
C VAL A 283 16.00 -11.75 2.90
N GLU A 284 16.66 -10.59 3.03
CA GLU A 284 17.92 -10.29 2.34
C GLU A 284 19.03 -11.26 2.73
N ASP A 285 19.17 -11.57 4.02
CA ASP A 285 20.15 -12.50 4.53
C ASP A 285 19.90 -13.94 4.02
N TRP A 286 18.64 -14.33 3.88
CA TRP A 286 18.27 -15.62 3.30
C TRP A 286 18.53 -15.67 1.79
N VAL A 287 18.08 -14.67 1.03
CA VAL A 287 18.29 -14.61 -0.43
C VAL A 287 19.78 -14.56 -0.78
N SER A 288 20.62 -13.90 0.05
CA SER A 288 22.07 -13.81 -0.18
C SER A 288 22.77 -15.18 -0.11
N LYS A 289 22.18 -16.16 0.58
CA LYS A 289 22.69 -17.52 0.76
C LYS A 289 22.03 -18.53 -0.18
N SER A 290 21.04 -18.08 -0.96
CA SER A 290 20.26 -18.93 -1.85
C SER A 290 20.79 -18.90 -3.27
N ASP A 291 20.87 -20.04 -3.92
CA ASP A 291 21.25 -20.21 -5.32
C ASP A 291 20.06 -20.18 -6.29
N TRP A 292 18.84 -20.36 -5.80
CA TRP A 292 17.64 -20.56 -6.61
C TRP A 292 16.68 -19.37 -6.68
N ILE A 293 16.78 -18.39 -5.77
CA ILE A 293 15.85 -17.25 -5.66
C ILE A 293 16.59 -15.91 -5.68
N LYS A 294 15.95 -14.86 -6.17
CA LYS A 294 16.46 -13.48 -6.16
C LYS A 294 15.32 -12.49 -5.92
N PHE A 295 15.65 -11.25 -5.54
CA PHE A 295 14.67 -10.16 -5.53
C PHE A 295 14.25 -9.77 -6.94
N MET A 296 12.98 -9.44 -7.13
CA MET A 296 12.51 -8.79 -8.36
C MET A 296 13.13 -7.39 -8.48
N CYS A 297 13.20 -6.63 -7.39
CA CYS A 297 13.92 -5.36 -7.31
C CYS A 297 15.40 -5.60 -6.98
N GLU A 298 16.28 -5.45 -7.97
CA GLU A 298 17.72 -5.69 -7.79
C GLU A 298 18.41 -4.54 -7.03
N ASP A 299 17.96 -3.29 -7.24
CA ASP A 299 18.49 -2.13 -6.52
C ASP A 299 18.01 -2.10 -5.07
N LYS A 300 18.97 -2.28 -4.14
CA LYS A 300 18.71 -2.29 -2.70
C LYS A 300 18.10 -0.97 -2.18
N ASN A 301 18.42 0.17 -2.82
CA ASN A 301 17.94 1.47 -2.37
C ASN A 301 16.46 1.69 -2.64
N THR A 302 15.93 1.02 -3.66
CA THR A 302 14.54 1.10 -4.09
C THR A 302 13.73 -0.14 -3.72
N ARG A 303 14.32 -1.08 -2.97
CA ARG A 303 13.64 -2.31 -2.52
C ARG A 303 12.59 -2.01 -1.47
N SER A 304 11.40 -2.59 -1.63
CA SER A 304 10.30 -2.47 -0.69
C SER A 304 10.55 -3.28 0.59
N ALA A 305 10.30 -2.67 1.75
CA ALA A 305 10.31 -3.35 3.04
C ALA A 305 8.98 -4.03 3.39
N THR A 306 7.92 -3.76 2.63
CA THR A 306 6.58 -4.31 2.90
C THR A 306 6.16 -5.37 1.89
N SER A 307 6.19 -5.07 0.61
CA SER A 307 5.85 -6.02 -0.47
C SER A 307 7.13 -6.64 -1.01
N ILE A 308 7.65 -7.65 -0.31
CA ILE A 308 8.91 -8.32 -0.68
C ILE A 308 8.61 -9.29 -1.81
N THR A 309 9.02 -8.94 -3.04
CA THR A 309 8.74 -9.73 -4.23
C THR A 309 10.00 -10.40 -4.74
N LEU A 310 9.90 -11.72 -4.94
CA LEU A 310 11.02 -12.61 -5.26
C LEU A 310 10.75 -13.39 -6.54
N LEU A 311 11.80 -13.59 -7.32
CA LEU A 311 11.80 -14.39 -8.56
C LEU A 311 12.64 -15.64 -8.37
N ILE A 312 12.20 -16.74 -8.96
CA ILE A 312 13.01 -17.95 -9.06
C ILE A 312 14.00 -17.79 -10.21
N LYS A 313 15.30 -17.91 -9.93
CA LYS A 313 16.40 -17.80 -10.91
C LYS A 313 16.99 -19.14 -11.32
N ASP A 314 16.52 -20.26 -10.75
CA ASP A 314 16.96 -21.61 -11.08
C ASP A 314 16.68 -21.96 -12.55
N GLU A 315 17.69 -22.47 -13.27
CA GLU A 315 17.57 -22.84 -14.67
C GLU A 315 16.47 -23.85 -14.94
N TRP A 316 16.23 -24.79 -14.00
CA TRP A 316 15.12 -25.73 -14.11
C TRP A 316 13.77 -24.99 -14.26
N PHE A 317 13.54 -23.91 -13.47
CA PHE A 317 12.31 -23.14 -13.49
C PHE A 317 12.24 -22.18 -14.68
N THR A 318 13.35 -21.52 -15.02
CA THR A 318 13.38 -20.51 -16.08
C THR A 318 13.27 -21.08 -17.49
N LYS A 319 13.42 -22.39 -17.67
CA LYS A 319 13.15 -23.10 -18.92
C LYS A 319 11.65 -23.20 -19.26
N PHE A 320 10.79 -23.14 -18.27
CA PHE A 320 9.37 -23.21 -18.43
C PHE A 320 8.80 -21.92 -19.02
N ASN A 321 7.74 -22.02 -19.80
CA ASN A 321 6.95 -20.84 -20.17
C ASN A 321 6.19 -20.29 -18.96
N GLU A 322 5.58 -19.11 -19.10
CA GLU A 322 4.93 -18.42 -17.99
C GLU A 322 3.80 -19.25 -17.33
N GLU A 323 2.99 -19.96 -18.13
CA GLU A 323 1.90 -20.80 -17.63
C GLU A 323 2.42 -21.96 -16.79
N GLU A 324 3.47 -22.63 -17.26
CA GLU A 324 4.13 -23.71 -16.53
C GLU A 324 4.78 -23.21 -15.25
N GLN A 325 5.46 -22.04 -15.27
CA GLN A 325 6.01 -21.38 -14.08
C GLN A 325 4.92 -21.10 -13.04
N ARG A 326 3.78 -20.58 -13.46
CA ARG A 326 2.61 -20.37 -12.59
C ARG A 326 2.08 -21.69 -12.03
N GLY A 327 2.10 -22.76 -12.82
CA GLY A 327 1.76 -24.12 -12.38
C GLY A 327 2.69 -24.64 -11.28
N VAL A 328 4.00 -24.45 -11.42
CA VAL A 328 5.01 -24.80 -10.41
C VAL A 328 4.78 -24.01 -9.12
N LEU A 329 4.61 -22.69 -9.21
CA LEU A 329 4.36 -21.84 -8.06
C LEU A 329 3.05 -22.22 -7.34
N LYS A 330 1.99 -22.54 -8.09
CA LYS A 330 0.72 -23.01 -7.51
C LYS A 330 0.91 -24.29 -6.67
N LYS A 331 1.74 -25.23 -7.11
CA LYS A 331 2.07 -26.43 -6.34
C LYS A 331 2.83 -26.06 -5.06
N LEU A 332 3.83 -25.17 -5.15
CA LEU A 332 4.61 -24.69 -4.01
C LEU A 332 3.69 -24.04 -2.95
N PHE A 333 2.83 -23.10 -3.36
CA PHE A 333 1.90 -22.43 -2.45
C PHE A 333 0.90 -23.40 -1.83
N SER A 334 0.41 -24.37 -2.60
CA SER A 334 -0.49 -25.41 -2.08
C SER A 334 0.17 -26.28 -0.99
N ILE A 335 1.46 -26.57 -1.11
CA ILE A 335 2.21 -27.31 -0.09
C ILE A 335 2.28 -26.48 1.20
N LEU A 336 2.68 -25.20 1.10
CA LEU A 336 2.82 -24.31 2.25
C LEU A 336 1.46 -24.05 2.96
N ASP A 337 0.40 -23.90 2.21
CA ASP A 337 -0.96 -23.72 2.75
C ASP A 337 -1.45 -24.99 3.47
N LYS A 338 -1.27 -26.18 2.86
CA LYS A 338 -1.61 -27.48 3.49
C LYS A 338 -0.85 -27.72 4.78
N GLU A 339 0.42 -27.28 4.84
CA GLU A 339 1.22 -27.33 6.06
C GLU A 339 0.81 -26.26 7.07
N GLY A 340 -0.03 -25.29 6.71
CA GLY A 340 -0.47 -24.20 7.57
C GLY A 340 0.66 -23.26 7.97
N VAL A 341 1.67 -23.06 7.11
CA VAL A 341 2.86 -22.26 7.40
C VAL A 341 2.94 -20.97 6.59
N ALA A 342 2.25 -20.89 5.47
CA ALA A 342 2.12 -19.64 4.71
C ALA A 342 0.83 -19.61 3.89
N LYS A 343 0.13 -18.49 3.97
CA LYS A 343 -1.05 -18.16 3.17
C LYS A 343 -0.79 -16.92 2.34
N ASP A 344 -1.36 -16.89 1.14
CA ASP A 344 -1.44 -15.72 0.26
C ASP A 344 -0.09 -15.08 -0.11
N ILE A 345 0.98 -15.89 -0.22
CA ILE A 345 2.31 -15.42 -0.66
C ILE A 345 2.50 -15.47 -2.18
N ASN A 346 1.44 -15.67 -2.93
CA ASN A 346 1.48 -15.67 -4.38
C ASN A 346 1.71 -14.26 -4.96
N GLY A 347 2.44 -14.22 -6.07
CA GLY A 347 2.57 -13.00 -6.87
C GLY A 347 1.23 -12.50 -7.39
N TYR A 348 1.17 -11.23 -7.76
CA TYR A 348 -0.05 -10.66 -8.34
C TYR A 348 -0.34 -11.28 -9.72
N PRO A 349 -1.60 -11.56 -10.07
CA PRO A 349 -1.92 -12.29 -11.31
C PRO A 349 -1.38 -11.65 -12.60
N LYS A 350 -1.31 -10.31 -12.65
CA LYS A 350 -0.79 -9.56 -13.81
C LYS A 350 0.72 -9.28 -13.73
N ALA A 351 1.39 -9.65 -12.61
CA ALA A 351 2.83 -9.53 -12.45
C ALA A 351 3.55 -10.78 -12.96
N PRO A 352 4.86 -10.74 -13.23
CA PRO A 352 5.64 -11.94 -13.52
C PRO A 352 5.47 -13.02 -12.46
N PRO A 353 5.59 -14.31 -12.80
CA PRO A 353 5.52 -15.42 -11.85
C PRO A 353 6.50 -15.21 -10.70
N SER A 354 5.99 -15.04 -9.48
CA SER A 354 6.78 -14.57 -8.32
C SER A 354 6.21 -15.08 -7.00
N ILE A 355 7.05 -15.05 -5.97
CA ILE A 355 6.68 -15.18 -4.56
C ILE A 355 6.63 -13.77 -3.99
N ARG A 356 5.55 -13.42 -3.30
CA ARG A 356 5.37 -12.09 -2.71
C ARG A 356 5.01 -12.21 -1.24
N ILE A 357 5.94 -11.88 -0.37
CA ILE A 357 5.82 -11.98 1.08
C ILE A 357 5.54 -10.59 1.65
N TRP A 358 4.52 -10.46 2.47
CA TRP A 358 4.31 -9.23 3.22
C TRP A 358 5.30 -9.13 4.38
N GLY A 359 6.12 -8.08 4.37
CA GLY A 359 7.10 -7.78 5.42
C GLY A 359 6.69 -6.60 6.33
N GLY A 360 5.45 -6.10 6.20
CA GLY A 360 4.95 -5.01 7.05
C GLY A 360 4.89 -5.41 8.53
N SER A 361 4.79 -4.42 9.39
CA SER A 361 4.99 -4.54 10.85
C SER A 361 4.00 -5.43 11.60
N THR A 362 2.90 -5.83 10.99
CA THR A 362 1.98 -6.84 11.57
C THR A 362 2.52 -8.26 11.46
N VAL A 363 3.55 -8.50 10.63
CA VAL A 363 4.29 -9.75 10.57
C VAL A 363 5.46 -9.69 11.56
N GLN A 364 5.51 -10.64 12.48
CA GLN A 364 6.60 -10.72 13.47
C GLN A 364 7.90 -11.22 12.82
N ASN A 365 9.04 -10.72 13.28
CA ASN A 365 10.35 -11.18 12.79
C ASN A 365 10.58 -12.68 13.02
N SER A 366 10.01 -13.26 14.09
CA SER A 366 10.01 -14.70 14.35
C SER A 366 9.27 -15.49 13.27
N ASP A 367 8.10 -15.01 12.84
CA ASP A 367 7.30 -15.64 11.80
C ASP A 367 8.02 -15.57 10.45
N MET A 368 8.63 -14.42 10.13
CA MET A 368 9.44 -14.28 8.92
C MET A 368 10.62 -15.27 8.91
N LYS A 369 11.35 -15.41 10.02
CA LYS A 369 12.45 -16.37 10.14
C LYS A 369 11.97 -17.81 10.01
N ALA A 370 10.82 -18.14 10.60
CA ALA A 370 10.27 -19.50 10.56
C ALA A 370 9.74 -19.86 9.16
N LEU A 371 9.24 -18.89 8.38
CA LEU A 371 8.72 -19.10 7.04
C LEU A 371 9.78 -19.54 6.03
N LEU A 372 10.95 -18.90 6.01
CA LEU A 372 11.92 -19.04 4.92
C LEU A 372 12.42 -20.48 4.69
N PRO A 373 12.75 -21.28 5.72
CA PRO A 373 13.10 -22.69 5.52
C PRO A 373 11.97 -23.53 4.89
N TRP A 374 10.70 -23.17 5.17
CA TRP A 374 9.57 -23.85 4.56
C TRP A 374 9.44 -23.54 3.07
N ILE A 375 9.76 -22.33 2.63
CA ILE A 375 9.81 -21.98 1.22
C ILE A 375 10.90 -22.79 0.51
N ASP A 376 12.11 -22.90 1.09
CA ASP A 376 13.18 -23.75 0.57
C ASP A 376 12.76 -25.22 0.44
N TRP A 377 12.15 -25.76 1.50
CA TRP A 377 11.69 -27.15 1.52
C TRP A 377 10.58 -27.40 0.48
N ALA A 378 9.59 -26.51 0.39
CA ALA A 378 8.48 -26.63 -0.56
C ALA A 378 8.99 -26.54 -2.01
N TYR A 379 9.93 -25.62 -2.30
CA TYR A 379 10.54 -25.51 -3.62
C TYR A 379 11.28 -26.78 -4.02
N ASN A 380 12.13 -27.30 -3.13
CA ASN A 380 12.84 -28.56 -3.38
C ASN A 380 11.90 -29.75 -3.54
N SER A 381 10.80 -29.78 -2.77
CA SER A 381 9.79 -30.84 -2.88
C SER A 381 9.10 -30.81 -4.26
N VAL A 382 8.75 -29.62 -4.78
CA VAL A 382 8.16 -29.51 -6.11
C VAL A 382 9.16 -29.88 -7.20
N LYS A 383 10.42 -29.39 -7.10
CA LYS A 383 11.47 -29.65 -8.08
C LYS A 383 11.81 -31.14 -8.20
N ASN A 384 11.85 -31.85 -7.08
CA ASN A 384 12.20 -33.27 -7.06
C ASN A 384 11.05 -34.21 -7.48
N ASN A 385 9.80 -33.71 -7.51
CA ASN A 385 8.61 -34.46 -7.89
C ASN A 385 8.03 -34.00 -9.25
N ALA A 386 8.75 -33.16 -9.98
CA ALA A 386 8.44 -32.74 -11.34
C ALA A 386 9.20 -33.62 -12.33
#